data_a13b5c517e0062904d0bb9c48a189aae
#
_entry.id   a13b5c517e0062904d0bb9c48a189aae
#
_cell.length_a   1.000
_cell.length_b   1.000
_cell.length_c   1.000
_cell.angle_alpha   90.00
_cell.angle_beta   90.00
_cell.angle_gamma   90.00
#
_symmetry.space_group_name_H-M   'P 1'
#
loop_
_entity.id
_entity.type
_entity.pdbx_description
1 polymer ?
#
loop_
_entity_poly.entity_id
_entity_poly.type
_entity_poly.pdbx_seq_one_letter_code
_entity_poly.pdbx_strand_id
1 'polypeptide(L)'
;MKLEQVLAEVNYEVLQGSLDKEVADIAYDSRKVKKDVMFVAIEGTVVDGHKFIDSAVAQGAGVVVVEKRVEVADKDVTVVLVKNGREALSLMSAAYFGYPAKKMITVGITGTKGKSTTETMVRDIIEKSGKTVGIIGTIGA
;
A
#
# COMPACT_ATOMS: atom_id res chain seq x y z
N MET A 1 4.59 -0.54 13.40
CA MET A 1 5.94 -0.56 12.73
C MET A 1 6.44 0.86 12.63
N LYS A 2 7.75 1.11 12.79
CA LYS A 2 8.30 2.47 12.63
C LYS A 2 8.19 2.95 11.18
N LEU A 3 7.87 4.23 10.99
CA LEU A 3 7.71 4.84 9.66
C LEU A 3 8.97 4.72 8.79
N GLU A 4 10.16 4.89 9.37
CA GLU A 4 11.43 4.70 8.65
C GLU A 4 11.56 3.30 8.03
N GLN A 5 11.08 2.26 8.73
CA GLN A 5 11.13 0.89 8.23
C GLN A 5 10.13 0.68 7.08
N VAL A 6 8.97 1.32 7.16
CA VAL A 6 7.96 1.27 6.10
C VAL A 6 8.45 1.96 4.83
N LEU A 7 9.22 3.04 4.97
CA LEU A 7 9.75 3.85 3.86
C LEU A 7 11.13 3.38 3.33
N ALA A 8 11.69 2.31 3.86
CA ALA A 8 13.08 1.89 3.61
C ALA A 8 13.45 1.71 2.12
N GLU A 9 12.52 1.28 1.28
CA GLU A 9 12.74 1.08 -0.18
C GLU A 9 12.06 2.18 -1.04
N VAL A 10 11.51 3.23 -0.43
CA VAL A 10 10.78 4.31 -1.11
C VAL A 10 11.68 5.54 -1.26
N ASN A 11 11.68 6.14 -2.44
CA ASN A 11 12.26 7.47 -2.63
C ASN A 11 11.25 8.54 -2.22
N TYR A 12 11.56 9.33 -1.19
CA TYR A 12 10.64 10.30 -0.62
C TYR A 12 11.33 11.59 -0.18
N GLU A 13 10.53 12.63 0.03
CA GLU A 13 10.89 13.88 0.70
C GLU A 13 9.94 14.11 1.88
N VAL A 14 10.45 14.46 3.05
CA VAL A 14 9.60 14.84 4.20
C VAL A 14 9.25 16.33 4.06
N LEU A 15 7.98 16.63 3.89
CA LEU A 15 7.49 18.02 3.80
C LEU A 15 7.17 18.61 5.17
N GLN A 16 6.72 17.76 6.11
CA GLN A 16 6.32 18.16 7.46
C GLN A 16 6.47 16.99 8.44
N GLY A 17 6.71 17.28 9.70
CA GLY A 17 6.71 16.32 10.80
C GLY A 17 8.01 15.52 10.93
N SER A 18 7.95 14.34 11.54
CA SER A 18 9.09 13.49 11.88
C SER A 18 8.89 12.06 11.39
N LEU A 19 9.99 11.40 11.05
CA LEU A 19 10.00 9.95 10.73
C LEU A 19 9.92 9.05 11.98
N ASP A 20 10.16 9.61 13.17
CA ASP A 20 10.03 8.84 14.43
C ASP A 20 8.56 8.71 14.83
N LYS A 21 7.80 7.97 14.02
CA LYS A 21 6.40 7.65 14.26
C LYS A 21 6.13 6.16 14.08
N GLU A 22 5.14 5.68 14.81
CA GLU A 22 4.59 4.35 14.63
C GLU A 22 3.46 4.38 13.59
N VAL A 23 3.48 3.42 12.68
CA VAL A 23 2.42 3.18 11.68
C VAL A 23 1.65 1.95 12.11
N ALA A 24 0.37 2.13 12.43
CA ALA A 24 -0.51 1.06 12.85
C ALA A 24 -1.05 0.24 11.67
N ASP A 25 -1.30 0.89 10.53
CA ASP A 25 -1.78 0.26 9.29
C ASP A 25 -1.55 1.23 8.10
N ILE A 26 -1.76 0.74 6.88
CA ILE A 26 -1.67 1.50 5.63
C ILE A 26 -3.03 1.52 4.96
N ALA A 27 -3.55 2.71 4.64
CA ALA A 27 -4.82 2.89 3.94
C ALA A 27 -4.67 3.82 2.74
N TYR A 28 -5.33 3.49 1.63
CA TYR A 28 -5.51 4.34 0.45
C TYR A 28 -6.99 4.73 0.25
N ASP A 29 -7.86 4.25 1.10
CA ASP A 29 -9.27 4.64 1.19
C ASP A 29 -9.48 5.40 2.51
N SER A 30 -9.83 6.70 2.43
CA SER A 30 -9.99 7.56 3.60
C SER A 30 -11.04 7.04 4.60
N ARG A 31 -12.04 6.28 4.14
CA ARG A 31 -13.07 5.67 4.99
C ARG A 31 -12.55 4.57 5.91
N LYS A 32 -11.37 4.03 5.61
CA LYS A 32 -10.69 2.97 6.40
C LYS A 32 -9.65 3.52 7.35
N VAL A 33 -9.43 4.83 7.35
CA VAL A 33 -8.46 5.47 8.24
C VAL A 33 -8.94 5.37 9.69
N LYS A 34 -8.00 5.07 10.57
CA LYS A 34 -8.14 5.05 12.04
C LYS A 34 -6.94 5.74 12.65
N LYS A 35 -6.88 5.79 13.97
CA LYS A 35 -5.76 6.38 14.69
C LYS A 35 -4.43 5.73 14.30
N ASP A 36 -3.42 6.56 14.08
CA ASP A 36 -2.03 6.19 13.74
C ASP A 36 -1.88 5.41 12.40
N VAL A 37 -2.90 5.45 11.54
CA VAL A 37 -2.85 4.89 10.19
C VAL A 37 -2.04 5.83 9.27
N MET A 38 -1.28 5.25 8.35
CA MET A 38 -0.66 5.97 7.24
C MET A 38 -1.64 6.01 6.07
N PHE A 39 -2.09 7.21 5.69
CA PHE A 39 -2.97 7.42 4.54
C PHE A 39 -2.16 7.74 3.29
N VAL A 40 -2.36 7.00 2.22
CA VAL A 40 -1.70 7.22 0.93
C VAL A 40 -2.69 7.87 -0.04
N ALA A 41 -2.49 9.16 -0.30
CA ALA A 41 -3.29 9.94 -1.22
C ALA A 41 -2.80 9.72 -2.66
N ILE A 42 -3.49 8.87 -3.40
CA ILE A 42 -3.14 8.53 -4.79
C ILE A 42 -4.01 9.33 -5.74
N GLU A 43 -3.41 9.91 -6.78
CA GLU A 43 -4.14 10.49 -7.89
C GLU A 43 -4.73 9.37 -8.77
N GLY A 44 -6.05 9.17 -8.64
CA GLY A 44 -6.80 8.18 -9.41
C GLY A 44 -7.29 8.76 -10.73
N THR A 45 -7.68 7.88 -11.67
CA THR A 45 -8.25 8.29 -12.97
C THR A 45 -9.61 8.98 -12.84
N VAL A 46 -10.37 8.69 -11.81
CA VAL A 46 -11.72 9.24 -11.59
C VAL A 46 -11.74 10.21 -10.41
N VAL A 47 -11.00 9.89 -9.35
CA VAL A 47 -11.00 10.66 -8.10
C VAL A 47 -9.57 10.87 -7.64
N ASP A 48 -9.21 12.10 -7.32
CA ASP A 48 -7.94 12.47 -6.70
C ASP A 48 -8.01 12.24 -5.18
N GLY A 49 -7.21 11.31 -4.67
CA GLY A 49 -7.12 10.96 -3.26
C GLY A 49 -6.68 12.11 -2.35
N HIS A 50 -5.99 13.12 -2.90
CA HIS A 50 -5.54 14.29 -2.15
C HIS A 50 -6.71 15.12 -1.60
N LYS A 51 -7.90 15.05 -2.20
CA LYS A 51 -9.13 15.71 -1.69
C LYS A 51 -9.60 15.17 -0.35
N PHE A 52 -9.12 14.00 0.06
CA PHE A 52 -9.53 13.32 1.29
C PHE A 52 -8.51 13.45 2.42
N ILE A 53 -7.44 14.21 2.24
CA ILE A 53 -6.38 14.37 3.25
C ILE A 53 -6.96 14.91 4.56
N ASP A 54 -7.73 16.00 4.51
CA ASP A 54 -8.31 16.61 5.71
C ASP A 54 -9.24 15.62 6.44
N SER A 55 -10.02 14.84 5.69
CA SER A 55 -10.88 13.81 6.26
C SER A 55 -10.08 12.68 6.91
N ALA A 56 -8.98 12.26 6.28
CA ALA A 56 -8.10 11.23 6.83
C ALA A 56 -7.41 11.70 8.12
N VAL A 57 -6.91 12.94 8.13
CA VAL A 57 -6.32 13.57 9.32
C VAL A 57 -7.34 13.67 10.45
N ALA A 58 -8.55 14.13 10.16
CA ALA A 58 -9.65 14.21 11.14
C ALA A 58 -10.03 12.84 11.73
N GLN A 59 -9.81 11.75 11.01
CA GLN A 59 -10.03 10.38 11.46
C GLN A 59 -8.82 9.78 12.21
N GLY A 60 -7.71 10.52 12.29
CA GLY A 60 -6.54 10.14 13.08
C GLY A 60 -5.36 9.61 12.27
N ALA A 61 -5.27 9.92 10.97
CA ALA A 61 -4.06 9.61 10.20
C ALA A 61 -2.85 10.32 10.83
N GLY A 62 -1.87 9.56 11.28
CA GLY A 62 -0.62 10.10 11.82
C GLY A 62 0.40 10.44 10.73
N VAL A 63 0.26 9.83 9.56
CA VAL A 63 1.13 10.02 8.40
C VAL A 63 0.28 10.14 7.14
N VAL A 64 0.64 11.08 6.26
CA VAL A 64 0.01 11.25 4.94
C VAL A 64 1.10 11.20 3.86
N VAL A 65 0.93 10.31 2.89
CA VAL A 65 1.80 10.19 1.72
C VAL A 65 1.11 10.84 0.52
N VAL A 66 1.81 11.72 -0.18
CA VAL A 66 1.25 12.55 -1.26
C VAL A 66 2.12 12.51 -2.51
N GLU A 67 1.52 12.76 -3.69
CA GLU A 67 2.22 12.86 -4.98
C GLU A 67 2.51 14.31 -5.40
N LYS A 68 1.99 15.27 -4.67
CA LYS A 68 2.19 16.72 -4.89
C LYS A 68 2.30 17.44 -3.55
N ARG A 69 2.93 18.61 -3.55
CA ARG A 69 3.07 19.41 -2.34
C ARG A 69 1.70 19.87 -1.86
N VAL A 70 1.41 19.61 -0.61
CA VAL A 70 0.18 20.00 0.09
C VAL A 70 0.55 20.61 1.44
N GLU A 71 -0.33 21.47 1.95
CA GLU A 71 -0.24 21.96 3.30
C GLU A 71 -1.24 21.21 4.17
N VAL A 72 -0.78 20.68 5.29
CA VAL A 72 -1.62 20.06 6.32
C VAL A 72 -1.56 20.93 7.57
N ALA A 73 -2.74 21.34 8.04
CA ALA A 73 -2.85 22.27 9.16
C ALA A 73 -2.33 21.68 10.48
N ASP A 74 -2.61 20.40 10.70
CA ASP A 74 -2.15 19.67 11.88
C ASP A 74 -0.64 19.40 11.79
N LYS A 75 0.15 20.07 12.65
CA LYS A 75 1.61 19.96 12.66
C LYS A 75 2.13 18.67 13.27
N ASP A 76 1.29 17.91 13.94
CA ASP A 76 1.64 16.59 14.45
C ASP A 76 1.58 15.51 13.36
N VAL A 77 0.92 15.78 12.24
CA VAL A 77 0.87 14.85 11.09
C VAL A 77 2.18 14.93 10.30
N THR A 78 2.77 13.78 10.00
CA THR A 78 3.92 13.70 9.10
C THR A 78 3.43 13.63 7.65
N VAL A 79 3.96 14.51 6.80
CA VAL A 79 3.64 14.56 5.36
C VAL A 79 4.86 14.15 4.55
N VAL A 80 4.69 13.11 3.75
CA VAL A 80 5.74 12.50 2.93
C VAL A 80 5.38 12.64 1.45
N LEU A 81 6.24 13.30 0.68
CA LEU A 81 6.09 13.44 -0.77
C LEU A 81 6.79 12.29 -1.48
N VAL A 82 6.10 11.66 -2.42
CA VAL A 82 6.62 10.62 -3.30
C VAL A 82 6.35 10.96 -4.76
N LYS A 83 7.12 10.41 -5.67
CA LYS A 83 6.93 10.65 -7.11
C LYS A 83 5.73 9.88 -7.68
N ASN A 84 5.46 8.69 -7.17
CA ASN A 84 4.40 7.78 -7.63
C ASN A 84 3.79 7.07 -6.42
N GLY A 85 2.56 7.42 -6.08
CA GLY A 85 1.86 6.90 -4.90
C GLY A 85 1.52 5.42 -5.01
N ARG A 86 1.26 4.90 -6.21
CA ARG A 86 0.98 3.46 -6.42
C ARG A 86 2.22 2.60 -6.21
N GLU A 87 3.35 3.04 -6.76
CA GLU A 87 4.64 2.39 -6.55
C GLU A 87 5.03 2.44 -5.06
N ALA A 88 4.94 3.63 -4.45
CA ALA A 88 5.23 3.82 -3.04
C ALA A 88 4.32 2.94 -2.16
N LEU A 89 3.00 2.89 -2.43
CA LEU A 89 2.06 2.01 -1.71
C LEU A 89 2.48 0.55 -1.80
N SER A 90 2.91 0.09 -2.98
CA SER A 90 3.38 -1.30 -3.17
C SER A 90 4.61 -1.61 -2.32
N LEU A 91 5.63 -0.74 -2.35
CA LEU A 91 6.87 -0.89 -1.59
C LEU A 91 6.62 -0.81 -0.08
N MET A 92 5.85 0.19 0.36
CA MET A 92 5.47 0.36 1.76
C MET A 92 4.68 -0.83 2.29
N SER A 93 3.72 -1.35 1.52
CA SER A 93 2.95 -2.54 1.88
C SER A 93 3.86 -3.77 1.96
N ALA A 94 4.78 -3.94 1.01
CA ALA A 94 5.74 -5.04 1.05
C ALA A 94 6.60 -5.00 2.33
N ALA A 95 7.10 -3.82 2.71
CA ALA A 95 7.88 -3.62 3.92
C ALA A 95 7.03 -3.89 5.18
N TYR A 96 5.82 -3.32 5.24
CA TYR A 96 4.90 -3.45 6.38
C TYR A 96 4.54 -4.91 6.67
N PHE A 97 4.30 -5.73 5.64
CA PHE A 97 4.01 -7.16 5.76
C PHE A 97 5.26 -8.06 5.76
N GLY A 98 6.45 -7.49 5.85
CA GLY A 98 7.71 -8.25 5.97
C GLY A 98 8.12 -8.98 4.70
N TYR A 99 7.88 -8.35 3.54
CA TYR A 99 8.28 -8.84 2.21
C TYR A 99 7.81 -10.27 1.89
N PRO A 100 6.51 -10.56 1.93
CA PRO A 100 6.01 -11.92 1.76
C PRO A 100 6.45 -12.55 0.42
N ALA A 101 6.51 -11.78 -0.66
CA ALA A 101 6.95 -12.28 -1.96
C ALA A 101 8.41 -12.78 -1.98
N LYS A 102 9.28 -12.25 -1.09
CA LYS A 102 10.68 -12.76 -0.94
C LYS A 102 10.75 -14.14 -0.27
N LYS A 103 9.64 -14.58 0.37
CA LYS A 103 9.54 -15.84 1.12
C LYS A 103 8.74 -16.92 0.41
N MET A 104 8.21 -16.62 -0.77
CA MET A 104 7.34 -17.49 -1.55
C MET A 104 7.87 -17.63 -2.98
N ILE A 105 7.47 -18.71 -3.66
CA ILE A 105 7.61 -18.80 -5.11
C ILE A 105 6.43 -18.07 -5.74
N THR A 106 6.70 -16.99 -6.47
CA THR A 106 5.67 -16.20 -7.14
C THR A 106 5.63 -16.57 -8.61
N VAL A 107 4.45 -16.93 -9.13
CA VAL A 107 4.21 -17.25 -10.53
C VAL A 107 3.23 -16.23 -11.11
N GLY A 108 3.65 -15.50 -12.14
CA GLY A 108 2.79 -14.57 -12.87
C GLY A 108 2.23 -15.20 -14.13
N ILE A 109 0.90 -15.08 -14.35
CA ILE A 109 0.20 -15.55 -15.52
C ILE A 109 -0.41 -14.35 -16.25
N THR A 110 0.00 -14.13 -17.50
CA THR A 110 -0.51 -13.07 -18.36
C THR A 110 -1.10 -13.61 -19.65
N GLY A 111 -1.97 -12.85 -20.28
CA GLY A 111 -2.61 -13.22 -21.55
C GLY A 111 -3.96 -12.53 -21.73
N THR A 112 -4.50 -12.55 -22.92
CA THR A 112 -5.80 -11.96 -23.26
C THR A 112 -6.98 -12.83 -22.81
N LYS A 113 -6.81 -14.16 -22.84
CA LYS A 113 -7.82 -15.16 -22.43
C LYS A 113 -7.16 -16.32 -21.68
N GLY A 114 -7.93 -17.08 -20.92
CA GLY A 114 -7.51 -18.32 -20.26
C GLY A 114 -6.64 -18.14 -19.01
N LYS A 115 -6.35 -16.93 -18.57
CA LYS A 115 -5.54 -16.67 -17.37
C LYS A 115 -6.07 -17.39 -16.14
N SER A 116 -7.33 -17.14 -15.78
CA SER A 116 -7.95 -17.74 -14.59
C SER A 116 -8.07 -19.26 -14.66
N THR A 117 -8.32 -19.82 -15.86
CA THR A 117 -8.33 -21.28 -16.06
C THR A 117 -6.95 -21.86 -15.82
N THR A 118 -5.90 -21.28 -16.40
CA THR A 118 -4.51 -21.72 -16.21
C THR A 118 -4.09 -21.59 -14.74
N GLU A 119 -4.45 -20.50 -14.10
CA GLU A 119 -4.18 -20.22 -12.68
C GLU A 119 -4.79 -21.31 -11.79
N THR A 120 -6.06 -21.65 -12.01
CA THR A 120 -6.75 -22.72 -11.28
C THR A 120 -6.09 -24.09 -11.50
N MET A 121 -5.74 -24.42 -12.74
CA MET A 121 -5.07 -25.68 -13.04
C MET A 121 -3.69 -25.80 -12.36
N VAL A 122 -2.89 -24.73 -12.41
CA VAL A 122 -1.59 -24.67 -11.74
C VAL A 122 -1.74 -24.83 -10.23
N ARG A 123 -2.68 -24.12 -9.61
CA ARG A 123 -3.01 -24.29 -8.20
C ARG A 123 -3.32 -25.74 -7.87
N ASP A 124 -4.26 -26.34 -8.57
CA ASP A 124 -4.75 -27.68 -8.27
C ASP A 124 -3.63 -28.74 -8.37
N ILE A 125 -2.70 -28.57 -9.34
CA ILE A 125 -1.53 -29.43 -9.48
C ILE A 125 -0.58 -29.28 -8.29
N ILE A 126 -0.30 -28.04 -7.89
CA ILE A 126 0.63 -27.76 -6.79
C ILE A 126 0.04 -28.20 -5.45
N GLU A 127 -1.25 -27.98 -5.21
CA GLU A 127 -1.95 -28.44 -4.00
C GLU A 127 -1.95 -29.96 -3.88
N LYS A 128 -2.17 -30.67 -5.00
CA LYS A 128 -2.06 -32.14 -5.03
C LYS A 128 -0.65 -32.66 -4.73
N SER A 129 0.38 -31.84 -4.92
CA SER A 129 1.75 -32.16 -4.50
C SER A 129 2.01 -31.93 -3.01
N GLY A 130 1.00 -31.53 -2.22
CA GLY A 130 1.08 -31.29 -0.78
C GLY A 130 1.59 -29.89 -0.40
N LYS A 131 1.64 -28.94 -1.33
CA LYS A 131 2.06 -27.56 -1.06
C LYS A 131 0.85 -26.63 -0.95
N THR A 132 0.98 -25.57 -0.15
CA THR A 132 -0.04 -24.52 -0.05
C THR A 132 0.11 -23.52 -1.16
N VAL A 133 -0.99 -23.11 -1.78
CA VAL A 133 -1.04 -22.14 -2.88
C VAL A 133 -2.05 -21.04 -2.56
N GLY A 134 -1.67 -19.79 -2.79
CA GLY A 134 -2.57 -18.64 -2.84
C GLY A 134 -2.72 -18.13 -4.28
N ILE A 135 -3.91 -17.69 -4.64
CA ILE A 135 -4.20 -17.04 -5.93
C ILE A 135 -4.63 -15.60 -5.69
N ILE A 136 -4.14 -14.68 -6.51
CA ILE A 136 -4.62 -13.29 -6.56
C ILE A 136 -5.01 -12.98 -8.00
N GLY A 137 -6.31 -12.86 -8.25
CA GLY A 137 -6.83 -12.61 -9.59
C GLY A 137 -8.20 -11.94 -9.58
N THR A 138 -8.83 -11.83 -10.74
CA THR A 138 -10.16 -11.20 -10.89
C THR A 138 -11.31 -11.97 -10.24
N ILE A 139 -11.08 -13.24 -9.89
CA ILE A 139 -12.08 -14.11 -9.24
C ILE A 139 -12.02 -13.99 -7.71
N GLY A 140 -11.05 -13.25 -7.19
CA GLY A 140 -10.82 -13.05 -5.75
C GLY A 140 -9.41 -13.44 -5.31
N ALA A 141 -9.20 -13.40 -4.01
CA ALA A 141 -7.98 -13.86 -3.32
C ALA A 141 -8.36 -14.95 -2.33
#